data_63c1e8a92d4efc5fabc1340a362d883e
#
_entry.id   63c1e8a92d4efc5fabc1340a362d883e
#
_cell.length_a   1.000
_cell.length_b   1.000
_cell.length_c   1.000
_cell.angle_alpha   90.00
_cell.angle_beta   90.00
_cell.angle_gamma   90.00
#
_symmetry.space_group_name_H-M   'P 1'
#
loop_
_entity.id
_entity.type
_entity.pdbx_description
1 polymer ?
#
loop_
_entity_poly.entity_id
_entity_poly.type
_entity_poly.pdbx_seq_one_letter_code
_entity_poly.pdbx_strand_id
1 'polypeptide(L)'
;MEDTIQNIRSKMIWLTANPAKLFMLDGAGAFLDAFLLGAILANFEEVFGMPSAVLYFLSAMAFFYGIYSLSCAYFVTKSWRPFMVLIVVANFLHGCLTIGLVVYHFHRLTVLGVMFFMFEILVLGCVVFLEVRALGRKDGYFDAA
;
A
#
# COMPACT_ATOMS: atom_id res chain seq x y z
N MET A 1 -26.85 5.31 -10.13
CA MET A 1 -25.65 4.53 -10.50
C MET A 1 -24.62 5.38 -11.24
N GLU A 2 -25.04 6.19 -12.17
CA GLU A 2 -24.18 7.10 -12.97
C GLU A 2 -23.52 8.17 -12.08
N ASP A 3 -24.27 8.79 -11.16
CA ASP A 3 -23.73 9.78 -10.21
C ASP A 3 -22.67 9.19 -9.26
N THR A 4 -22.82 7.92 -8.87
CA THR A 4 -21.86 7.21 -8.01
C THR A 4 -20.56 6.96 -8.76
N ILE A 5 -20.65 6.55 -10.02
CA ILE A 5 -19.47 6.32 -10.89
C ILE A 5 -18.74 7.64 -11.18
N GLN A 6 -19.47 8.71 -11.44
CA GLN A 6 -18.91 10.05 -11.62
C GLN A 6 -18.21 10.56 -10.36
N ASN A 7 -18.79 10.33 -9.18
CA ASN A 7 -18.19 10.72 -7.91
C ASN A 7 -16.89 9.94 -7.62
N ILE A 8 -16.88 8.63 -7.85
CA ILE A 8 -15.67 7.81 -7.72
C ILE A 8 -14.59 8.27 -8.70
N ARG A 9 -14.97 8.53 -9.95
CA ARG A 9 -14.06 9.02 -10.99
C ARG A 9 -13.44 10.37 -10.63
N SER A 10 -14.24 11.31 -10.13
CA SER A 10 -13.79 12.64 -9.72
C SER A 10 -12.83 12.57 -8.52
N LYS A 11 -13.12 11.75 -7.52
CA LYS A 11 -12.24 11.51 -6.36
C LYS A 11 -10.91 10.86 -6.77
N MET A 12 -10.96 9.90 -7.70
CA MET A 12 -9.76 9.25 -8.22
C MET A 12 -8.89 10.25 -9.01
N ILE A 13 -9.51 11.11 -9.83
CA ILE A 13 -8.82 12.18 -10.57
C ILE A 13 -8.15 13.15 -9.59
N TRP A 14 -8.85 13.54 -8.52
CA TRP A 14 -8.33 14.46 -7.51
C TRP A 14 -7.15 13.87 -6.70
N LEU A 15 -7.21 12.58 -6.34
CA LEU A 15 -6.10 11.88 -5.67
C LEU A 15 -4.87 11.77 -6.59
N THR A 16 -5.06 11.34 -7.83
CA THR A 16 -3.95 11.18 -8.79
C THR A 16 -3.38 12.49 -9.31
N ALA A 17 -4.08 13.62 -9.10
CA ALA A 17 -3.58 14.95 -9.43
C ALA A 17 -2.66 15.55 -8.37
N ASN A 18 -2.62 14.98 -7.15
CA ASN A 18 -1.81 15.51 -6.06
C ASN A 18 -0.89 14.41 -5.49
N PRO A 19 0.39 14.39 -5.88
CA PRO A 19 1.34 13.37 -5.43
C PRO A 19 1.50 13.29 -3.92
N ALA A 20 1.48 14.43 -3.21
CA ALA A 20 1.58 14.46 -1.75
C ALA A 20 0.46 13.68 -1.07
N LYS A 21 -0.76 13.75 -1.61
CA LYS A 21 -1.90 12.98 -1.08
C LYS A 21 -1.77 11.48 -1.33
N LEU A 22 -1.18 11.07 -2.46
CA LEU A 22 -0.89 9.66 -2.72
C LEU A 22 0.17 9.14 -1.73
N PHE A 23 1.25 9.89 -1.51
CA PHE A 23 2.25 9.54 -0.50
C PHE A 23 1.64 9.47 0.92
N MET A 24 0.73 10.39 1.27
CA MET A 24 0.02 10.34 2.56
C MET A 24 -0.88 9.11 2.67
N LEU A 25 -1.61 8.77 1.60
CA LEU A 25 -2.48 7.60 1.57
C LEU A 25 -1.67 6.32 1.71
N ASP A 26 -0.59 6.19 0.94
CA ASP A 26 0.32 5.05 1.00
C ASP A 26 0.95 4.93 2.39
N GLY A 27 1.53 6.01 2.91
CA GLY A 27 2.15 6.02 4.23
C GLY A 27 1.18 5.67 5.36
N ALA A 28 -0.04 6.22 5.34
CA ALA A 28 -1.08 5.88 6.32
C ALA A 28 -1.50 4.41 6.19
N GLY A 29 -1.65 3.91 4.97
CA GLY A 29 -1.94 2.51 4.70
C GLY A 29 -0.84 1.58 5.21
N ALA A 30 0.42 1.91 4.94
CA ALA A 30 1.57 1.14 5.40
C ALA A 30 1.69 1.11 6.93
N PHE A 31 1.40 2.20 7.64
CA PHE A 31 1.36 2.20 9.11
C PHE A 31 0.21 1.37 9.66
N LEU A 32 -0.97 1.44 9.04
CA LEU A 32 -2.10 0.60 9.42
C LEU A 32 -1.75 -0.87 9.23
N ASP A 33 -1.14 -1.23 8.11
CA ASP A 33 -0.69 -2.58 7.81
C ASP A 33 0.35 -3.07 8.81
N ALA A 34 1.38 -2.26 9.09
CA ALA A 34 2.38 -2.55 10.11
C ALA A 34 1.74 -2.82 11.48
N PHE A 35 0.75 -2.02 11.88
CA PHE A 35 0.02 -2.20 13.12
C PHE A 35 -0.79 -3.50 13.12
N LEU A 36 -1.54 -3.77 12.04
CA LEU A 36 -2.34 -4.99 11.93
C LEU A 36 -1.46 -6.24 11.98
N LEU A 37 -0.38 -6.29 11.20
CA LEU A 37 0.54 -7.43 11.17
C LEU A 37 1.28 -7.62 12.49
N GLY A 38 1.87 -6.56 13.03
CA GLY A 38 2.74 -6.64 14.21
C GLY A 38 2.01 -6.65 15.55
N ALA A 39 0.91 -5.90 15.69
CA ALA A 39 0.20 -5.80 16.95
C ALA A 39 -1.02 -6.72 17.05
N ILE A 40 -1.67 -7.05 15.93
CA ILE A 40 -2.86 -7.91 15.95
C ILE A 40 -2.50 -9.33 15.53
N LEU A 41 -2.12 -9.54 14.27
CA LEU A 41 -1.91 -10.89 13.74
C LEU A 41 -0.80 -11.65 14.50
N ALA A 42 0.31 -10.98 14.80
CA ALA A 42 1.44 -11.62 15.50
C ALA A 42 1.07 -12.10 16.91
N ASN A 43 0.13 -11.45 17.60
CA ASN A 43 -0.37 -11.90 18.90
C ASN A 43 -1.43 -13.00 18.80
N PHE A 44 -2.01 -13.22 17.63
CA PHE A 44 -3.03 -14.24 17.37
C PHE A 44 -2.57 -15.24 16.29
N GLU A 45 -1.30 -15.64 16.34
CA GLU A 45 -0.69 -16.57 15.36
C GLU A 45 -1.55 -17.81 15.12
N GLU A 46 -2.09 -18.43 16.19
CA GLU A 46 -2.94 -19.62 16.09
C GLU A 46 -4.24 -19.38 15.33
N VAL A 47 -4.78 -18.17 15.42
CA VAL A 47 -6.04 -17.79 14.75
C VAL A 47 -5.83 -17.55 13.25
N PHE A 48 -4.69 -16.98 12.86
CA PHE A 48 -4.38 -16.66 11.46
C PHE A 48 -3.53 -17.72 10.76
N GLY A 49 -2.74 -18.47 11.52
CA GLY A 49 -1.91 -19.57 11.02
C GLY A 49 -0.57 -19.13 10.38
N MET A 50 -0.27 -17.83 10.37
CA MET A 50 1.02 -17.31 9.89
C MET A 50 1.99 -17.18 11.07
N PRO A 51 3.25 -17.68 10.97
CA PRO A 51 4.22 -17.55 12.04
C PRO A 51 4.48 -16.10 12.44
N SER A 52 4.51 -15.81 13.74
CA SER A 52 4.71 -14.46 14.29
C SER A 52 6.01 -13.80 13.81
N ALA A 53 7.08 -14.57 13.62
CA ALA A 53 8.35 -14.07 13.07
C ALA A 53 8.18 -13.48 11.66
N VAL A 54 7.36 -14.12 10.81
CA VAL A 54 7.05 -13.64 9.46
C VAL A 54 6.22 -12.36 9.52
N LEU A 55 5.23 -12.34 10.42
CA LEU A 55 4.36 -11.18 10.63
C LEU A 55 5.14 -9.96 11.13
N TYR A 56 6.06 -10.13 12.08
CA TYR A 56 6.95 -9.06 12.54
C TYR A 56 7.88 -8.56 11.43
N PHE A 57 8.38 -9.45 10.58
CA PHE A 57 9.21 -9.07 9.46
C PHE A 57 8.43 -8.21 8.44
N LEU A 58 7.24 -8.64 8.02
CA LEU A 58 6.37 -7.88 7.13
C LEU A 58 5.95 -6.54 7.76
N SER A 59 5.58 -6.54 9.05
CA SER A 59 5.26 -5.34 9.82
C SER A 59 6.41 -4.33 9.83
N ALA A 60 7.65 -4.78 10.06
CA ALA A 60 8.81 -3.90 10.03
C ALA A 60 9.03 -3.29 8.65
N MET A 61 8.89 -4.08 7.57
CA MET A 61 8.99 -3.57 6.20
C MET A 61 7.91 -2.50 5.93
N ALA A 62 6.65 -2.80 6.26
CA ALA A 62 5.54 -1.86 6.09
C ALA A 62 5.77 -0.56 6.90
N PHE A 63 6.30 -0.66 8.10
CA PHE A 63 6.63 0.49 8.94
C PHE A 63 7.69 1.40 8.28
N PHE A 64 8.77 0.84 7.74
CA PHE A 64 9.78 1.63 7.02
C PHE A 64 9.24 2.25 5.73
N TYR A 65 8.39 1.56 5.00
CA TYR A 65 7.73 2.13 3.82
C TYR A 65 6.81 3.29 4.22
N GLY A 66 6.08 3.16 5.32
CA GLY A 66 5.25 4.23 5.87
C GLY A 66 6.06 5.48 6.21
N ILE A 67 7.21 5.34 6.90
CA ILE A 67 8.11 6.45 7.19
C ILE A 67 8.59 7.11 5.89
N TYR A 68 9.05 6.31 4.93
CA TYR A 68 9.53 6.82 3.65
C TYR A 68 8.43 7.60 2.92
N SER A 69 7.24 7.02 2.80
CA SER A 69 6.12 7.62 2.08
C SER A 69 5.64 8.92 2.72
N LEU A 70 5.49 8.96 4.05
CA LEU A 70 5.14 10.20 4.75
C LEU A 70 6.24 11.25 4.62
N SER A 71 7.52 10.86 4.68
CA SER A 71 8.61 11.79 4.45
C SER A 71 8.55 12.40 3.05
N CYS A 72 8.26 11.61 2.04
CA CYS A 72 8.04 12.10 0.67
C CYS A 72 6.83 13.05 0.59
N ALA A 73 5.75 12.79 1.30
CA ALA A 73 4.57 13.66 1.33
C ALA A 73 4.89 15.07 1.83
N TYR A 74 5.82 15.19 2.79
CA TYR A 74 6.18 16.48 3.40
C TYR A 74 7.34 17.20 2.70
N PHE A 75 8.33 16.46 2.21
CA PHE A 75 9.59 17.06 1.73
C PHE A 75 9.69 17.14 0.20
N VAL A 76 8.95 16.32 -0.54
CA VAL A 76 9.05 16.26 -2.00
C VAL A 76 8.03 17.17 -2.66
N THR A 77 8.51 18.27 -3.27
CA THR A 77 7.64 19.26 -3.91
C THR A 77 7.73 19.28 -5.44
N LYS A 78 8.94 19.30 -6.01
CA LYS A 78 9.13 19.48 -7.47
C LYS A 78 9.44 18.19 -8.23
N SER A 79 10.25 17.29 -7.69
CA SER A 79 10.73 16.08 -8.37
C SER A 79 10.16 14.82 -7.71
N TRP A 80 8.84 14.71 -7.63
CA TRP A 80 8.15 13.62 -6.94
C TRP A 80 8.19 12.27 -7.68
N ARG A 81 8.35 12.28 -9.01
CA ARG A 81 8.27 11.06 -9.85
C ARG A 81 9.24 9.95 -9.46
N PRO A 82 10.56 10.19 -9.30
CA PRO A 82 11.48 9.10 -8.93
C PRO A 82 11.16 8.50 -7.56
N PHE A 83 10.70 9.32 -6.61
CA PHE A 83 10.28 8.85 -5.29
C PHE A 83 9.02 7.99 -5.36
N MET A 84 8.07 8.36 -6.22
CA MET A 84 6.86 7.58 -6.47
C MET A 84 7.18 6.24 -7.16
N VAL A 85 8.11 6.23 -8.13
CA VAL A 85 8.56 4.97 -8.75
C VAL A 85 9.15 4.03 -7.71
N LEU A 86 9.95 4.55 -6.79
CA LEU A 86 10.54 3.72 -5.72
C LEU A 86 9.47 3.11 -4.82
N ILE A 87 8.44 3.87 -4.44
CA ILE A 87 7.30 3.36 -3.66
C ILE A 87 6.53 2.28 -4.43
N VAL A 88 6.20 2.53 -5.69
CA VAL A 88 5.52 1.54 -6.56
C VAL A 88 6.29 0.22 -6.61
N VAL A 89 7.60 0.30 -6.80
CA VAL A 89 8.46 -0.89 -6.82
C VAL A 89 8.49 -1.58 -5.45
N ALA A 90 8.63 -0.81 -4.36
CA ALA A 90 8.64 -1.35 -3.00
C ALA A 90 7.32 -2.05 -2.65
N ASN A 91 6.18 -1.42 -2.95
CA ASN A 91 4.85 -1.98 -2.72
C ASN A 91 4.61 -3.23 -3.58
N PHE A 92 5.05 -3.22 -4.84
CA PHE A 92 4.96 -4.38 -5.71
C PHE A 92 5.78 -5.56 -5.18
N LEU A 93 7.03 -5.32 -4.75
CA LEU A 93 7.89 -6.35 -4.16
C LEU A 93 7.32 -6.87 -2.83
N HIS A 94 6.77 -5.98 -2.00
CA HIS A 94 6.08 -6.37 -0.76
C HIS A 94 4.90 -7.31 -1.06
N GLY A 95 4.04 -6.95 -2.02
CA GLY A 95 2.94 -7.81 -2.44
C GLY A 95 3.38 -9.18 -2.97
N CYS A 96 4.44 -9.21 -3.80
CA CYS A 96 5.02 -10.48 -4.28
C CYS A 96 5.56 -11.32 -3.13
N LEU A 97 6.24 -10.69 -2.16
CA LEU A 97 6.76 -11.35 -0.98
C LEU A 97 5.63 -11.93 -0.12
N THR A 98 4.58 -11.14 0.14
CA THR A 98 3.40 -11.58 0.89
C THR A 98 2.74 -12.78 0.20
N ILE A 99 2.52 -12.73 -1.11
CA ILE A 99 1.99 -13.87 -1.89
C ILE A 99 2.89 -15.10 -1.73
N GLY A 100 4.20 -14.94 -1.88
CA GLY A 100 5.16 -16.04 -1.72
C GLY A 100 5.10 -16.67 -0.33
N LEU A 101 5.01 -15.85 0.72
CA LEU A 101 4.90 -16.32 2.10
C LEU A 101 3.55 -17.01 2.37
N VAL A 102 2.45 -16.50 1.83
CA VAL A 102 1.11 -17.12 1.91
C VAL A 102 1.13 -18.49 1.26
N VAL A 103 1.72 -18.62 0.06
CA VAL A 103 1.83 -19.91 -0.63
C VAL A 103 2.73 -20.88 0.15
N TYR A 104 3.86 -20.40 0.65
CA TYR A 104 4.79 -21.22 1.42
C TYR A 104 4.19 -21.76 2.72
N HIS A 105 3.41 -20.93 3.44
CA HIS A 105 2.75 -21.29 4.69
C HIS A 105 1.30 -21.76 4.53
N PHE A 106 0.85 -22.02 3.29
CA PHE A 106 -0.55 -22.31 2.99
C PHE A 106 -1.15 -23.44 3.85
N HIS A 107 -0.35 -24.49 4.15
CA HIS A 107 -0.79 -25.60 4.99
C HIS A 107 -1.03 -25.26 6.48
N ARG A 108 -0.52 -24.12 6.94
CA ARG A 108 -0.69 -23.63 8.31
C ARG A 108 -1.73 -22.53 8.41
N LEU A 109 -1.98 -21.81 7.29
CA LEU A 109 -2.93 -20.71 7.27
C LEU A 109 -4.35 -21.22 7.52
N THR A 110 -5.06 -20.50 8.40
CA THR A 110 -6.49 -20.65 8.58
C THR A 110 -7.26 -19.94 7.47
N VAL A 111 -8.55 -20.22 7.35
CA VAL A 111 -9.45 -19.50 6.43
C VAL A 111 -9.41 -17.99 6.72
N LEU A 112 -9.37 -17.59 8.00
CA LEU A 112 -9.30 -16.19 8.40
C LEU A 112 -7.98 -15.55 7.97
N GLY A 113 -6.86 -16.26 8.10
CA GLY A 113 -5.55 -15.82 7.62
C GLY A 113 -5.52 -15.61 6.11
N VAL A 114 -6.05 -16.57 5.34
CA VAL A 114 -6.15 -16.45 3.89
C VAL A 114 -7.00 -15.24 3.50
N MET A 115 -8.17 -15.05 4.12
CA MET A 115 -9.04 -13.90 3.84
C MET A 115 -8.35 -12.57 4.14
N PHE A 116 -7.61 -12.48 5.25
CA PHE A 116 -6.86 -11.27 5.60
C PHE A 116 -5.82 -10.93 4.55
N PHE A 117 -4.94 -11.88 4.20
CA PHE A 117 -3.88 -11.64 3.21
C PHE A 117 -4.43 -11.37 1.81
N MET A 118 -5.52 -12.01 1.42
CA MET A 118 -6.19 -11.70 0.15
C MET A 118 -6.72 -10.27 0.12
N PHE A 119 -7.31 -9.81 1.22
CA PHE A 119 -7.77 -8.43 1.36
C PHE A 119 -6.59 -7.43 1.34
N GLU A 120 -5.51 -7.71 2.07
CA GLU A 120 -4.28 -6.92 2.08
C GLU A 120 -3.71 -6.74 0.66
N ILE A 121 -3.53 -7.86 -0.07
CA ILE A 121 -3.01 -7.85 -1.44
C ILE A 121 -3.92 -7.04 -2.39
N LEU A 122 -5.24 -7.15 -2.21
CA LEU A 122 -6.20 -6.38 -3.02
C LEU A 122 -6.09 -4.88 -2.75
N VAL A 123 -6.01 -4.48 -1.48
CA VAL A 123 -5.85 -3.06 -1.10
C VAL A 123 -4.52 -2.53 -1.63
N LEU A 124 -3.42 -3.27 -1.43
CA LEU A 124 -2.10 -2.91 -1.93
C LEU A 124 -2.10 -2.77 -3.47
N GLY A 125 -2.74 -3.69 -4.17
CA GLY A 125 -2.91 -3.62 -5.63
C GLY A 125 -3.67 -2.38 -6.09
N CYS A 126 -4.71 -1.97 -5.35
CA CYS A 126 -5.43 -0.72 -5.62
C CYS A 126 -4.55 0.52 -5.43
N VAL A 127 -3.74 0.55 -4.36
CA VAL A 127 -2.80 1.66 -4.11
C VAL A 127 -1.77 1.75 -5.21
N VAL A 128 -1.10 0.64 -5.55
CA VAL A 128 -0.12 0.57 -6.64
C VAL A 128 -0.75 1.01 -7.98
N PHE A 129 -1.98 0.60 -8.26
CA PHE A 129 -2.69 1.03 -9.46
C PHE A 129 -2.89 2.56 -9.52
N LEU A 130 -3.27 3.19 -8.39
CA LEU A 130 -3.42 4.65 -8.32
C LEU A 130 -2.09 5.38 -8.51
N GLU A 131 -1.02 4.87 -7.93
CA GLU A 131 0.35 5.42 -8.04
C GLU A 131 0.87 5.34 -9.48
N VAL A 132 0.76 4.17 -10.12
CA VAL A 132 1.14 3.97 -11.52
C VAL A 132 0.32 4.88 -12.44
N ARG A 133 -0.97 5.04 -12.16
CA ARG A 133 -1.83 5.95 -12.93
C ARG A 133 -1.41 7.41 -12.76
N ALA A 134 -0.97 7.82 -11.56
CA ALA A 134 -0.44 9.16 -11.34
C ALA A 134 0.86 9.39 -12.14
N LEU A 135 1.76 8.40 -12.17
CA LEU A 135 2.99 8.44 -12.96
C LEU A 135 2.74 8.54 -14.48
N GLY A 136 1.68 7.93 -14.98
CA GLY A 136 1.30 7.97 -16.40
C GLY A 136 0.71 9.31 -16.86
N ARG A 137 0.38 10.23 -15.96
CA ARG A 137 -0.11 11.55 -16.32
C ARG A 137 1.05 12.45 -16.78
N LYS A 138 0.93 12.99 -17.99
CA LYS A 138 1.88 13.99 -18.50
C LYS A 138 1.72 15.30 -17.71
N ASP A 139 2.82 15.94 -17.38
CA ASP A 139 2.92 17.10 -16.47
C ASP A 139 2.25 18.41 -16.98
N GLY A 140 1.20 18.33 -17.76
CA GLY A 140 0.50 19.49 -18.33
C GLY A 140 -0.32 20.34 -17.32
N TYR A 141 -0.33 20.00 -16.03
CA TYR A 141 -1.20 20.69 -15.05
C TYR A 141 -0.43 21.36 -13.90
N PHE A 142 0.89 21.17 -13.79
CA PHE A 142 1.68 21.72 -12.68
C PHE A 142 2.50 22.99 -13.04
N ASP A 143 2.60 23.35 -14.33
CA ASP A 143 3.28 24.58 -14.75
C ASP A 143 2.38 25.83 -14.77
N ALA A 144 1.15 25.72 -14.28
CA ALA A 144 0.15 26.78 -14.27
C ALA A 144 -0.24 27.27 -12.86
N ALA A 145 0.65 27.14 -11.89
CA ALA A 145 0.42 27.69 -10.56
C ALA A 145 1.70 28.34 -10.01
#